data_21e0df7d44fb51a05f9a7986808c497e
#
_entry.id   21e0df7d44fb51a05f9a7986808c497e
#
_cell.length_a   1.000
_cell.length_b   1.000
_cell.length_c   1.000
_cell.angle_alpha   90.00
_cell.angle_beta   90.00
_cell.angle_gamma   90.00
#
_symmetry.space_group_name_H-M   'P 1'
#
loop_
_entity.id
_entity.type
_entity.pdbx_description
1 polymer ?
#
loop_
_entity_poly.entity_id
_entity_poly.type
_entity_poly.pdbx_seq_one_letter_code
_entity_poly.pdbx_strand_id
1 'polypeptide(L)'
;MIGSNIKMLRKRKGKSQEEVSSELGLTRSSYSGYENGVAEPSIDTLILLCDFFMISLDVLLRKDFGKLSEREWEEIDKGITKDIKGSNLRVLTSMVDSENNELIEMIPVKASAGYTSGYADADYLKALPTFNLPFLSREKKYRSFPIQGDSMPPVSQGSQVVAEFIQNWTSIKNGTPCIIVTQDDGIVFKIVYNHINENQSLQLCSTNPFYKPYFIHVNKVIEVWKFVNYIATDLPDLRFDDNQLRKSLVDLQKEVSEIKNVLTRN
;
A
#
# COMPACT_ATOMS: atom_id res chain seq x y z
N MET A 1 6.16 -11.19 -29.53
CA MET A 1 6.41 -10.32 -28.38
C MET A 1 6.76 -11.09 -27.10
N ILE A 2 5.92 -12.01 -26.61
CA ILE A 2 6.18 -12.79 -25.37
C ILE A 2 7.49 -13.57 -25.46
N GLY A 3 7.69 -14.36 -26.53
CA GLY A 3 8.89 -15.16 -26.70
C GLY A 3 10.19 -14.34 -26.75
N SER A 4 10.18 -13.19 -27.43
CA SER A 4 11.33 -12.28 -27.43
C SER A 4 11.62 -11.70 -26.05
N ASN A 5 10.57 -11.41 -25.25
CA ASN A 5 10.71 -10.93 -23.89
C ASN A 5 11.36 -12.01 -22.99
N ILE A 6 10.85 -13.25 -23.05
CA ILE A 6 11.44 -14.40 -22.31
C ILE A 6 12.92 -14.56 -22.65
N LYS A 7 13.27 -14.51 -23.93
CA LYS A 7 14.64 -14.62 -24.41
C LYS A 7 15.55 -13.51 -23.88
N MET A 8 15.06 -12.28 -23.83
CA MET A 8 15.83 -11.14 -23.30
C MET A 8 16.07 -11.28 -21.79
N LEU A 9 15.04 -11.65 -21.02
CA LEU A 9 15.15 -11.90 -19.60
C LEU A 9 16.19 -12.98 -19.29
N ARG A 10 16.14 -14.11 -20.00
CA ARG A 10 17.11 -15.18 -19.84
C ARG A 10 18.54 -14.70 -20.13
N LYS A 11 18.74 -14.01 -21.26
CA LYS A 11 20.05 -13.48 -21.63
C LYS A 11 20.60 -12.51 -20.61
N ARG A 12 19.73 -11.64 -20.05
CA ARG A 12 20.12 -10.68 -19.03
C ARG A 12 20.54 -11.37 -17.72
N LYS A 13 19.89 -12.49 -17.36
CA LYS A 13 20.33 -13.34 -16.24
C LYS A 13 21.57 -14.21 -16.56
N GLY A 14 22.12 -14.11 -17.77
CA GLY A 14 23.29 -14.88 -18.18
C GLY A 14 23.06 -16.38 -18.28
N LYS A 15 21.80 -16.84 -18.34
CA LYS A 15 21.45 -18.26 -18.34
C LYS A 15 21.27 -18.83 -19.73
N SER A 16 21.59 -20.13 -19.91
CA SER A 16 21.28 -20.93 -21.10
C SER A 16 19.81 -21.37 -21.11
N GLN A 17 19.29 -21.77 -22.27
CA GLN A 17 17.95 -22.37 -22.36
C GLN A 17 17.81 -23.66 -21.54
N GLU A 18 18.88 -24.44 -21.44
CA GLU A 18 18.96 -25.69 -20.67
C GLU A 18 18.79 -25.40 -19.17
N GLU A 19 19.55 -24.44 -18.65
CA GLU A 19 19.48 -24.07 -17.23
C GLU A 19 18.09 -23.57 -16.82
N VAL A 20 17.50 -22.67 -17.61
CA VAL A 20 16.17 -22.13 -17.28
C VAL A 20 15.10 -23.23 -17.40
N SER A 21 15.14 -24.04 -18.45
CA SER A 21 14.16 -25.12 -18.60
C SER A 21 14.25 -26.14 -17.46
N SER A 22 15.46 -26.49 -17.03
CA SER A 22 15.69 -27.42 -15.91
C SER A 22 15.14 -26.83 -14.58
N GLU A 23 15.42 -25.56 -14.29
CA GLU A 23 14.94 -24.90 -13.08
C GLU A 23 13.41 -24.77 -13.02
N LEU A 24 12.77 -24.64 -14.19
CA LEU A 24 11.31 -24.54 -14.30
C LEU A 24 10.60 -25.91 -14.45
N GLY A 25 11.35 -27.02 -14.47
CA GLY A 25 10.78 -28.34 -14.71
C GLY A 25 10.22 -28.52 -16.12
N LEU A 26 10.72 -27.76 -17.09
CA LEU A 26 10.31 -27.81 -18.50
C LEU A 26 11.34 -28.57 -19.34
N THR A 27 10.91 -29.09 -20.50
CA THR A 27 11.89 -29.59 -21.48
C THR A 27 12.55 -28.40 -22.19
N ARG A 28 13.85 -28.55 -22.56
CA ARG A 28 14.57 -27.56 -23.36
C ARG A 28 13.85 -27.23 -24.66
N SER A 29 13.25 -28.25 -25.30
CA SER A 29 12.48 -28.09 -26.55
C SER A 29 11.27 -27.19 -26.36
N SER A 30 10.48 -27.39 -25.27
CA SER A 30 9.32 -26.56 -24.96
C SER A 30 9.74 -25.12 -24.69
N TYR A 31 10.76 -24.92 -23.85
CA TYR A 31 11.27 -23.59 -23.53
C TYR A 31 11.81 -22.84 -24.76
N SER A 32 12.56 -23.55 -25.63
CA SER A 32 13.02 -23.01 -26.91
C SER A 32 11.87 -22.67 -27.83
N GLY A 33 10.80 -23.48 -27.87
CA GLY A 33 9.57 -23.21 -28.61
C GLY A 33 8.91 -21.90 -28.17
N TYR A 34 8.86 -21.63 -26.89
CA TYR A 34 8.33 -20.38 -26.33
C TYR A 34 9.17 -19.16 -26.76
N GLU A 35 10.49 -19.23 -26.63
CA GLU A 35 11.37 -18.11 -27.03
C GLU A 35 11.30 -17.78 -28.53
N ASN A 36 11.11 -18.79 -29.37
CA ASN A 36 11.06 -18.64 -30.82
C ASN A 36 9.63 -18.39 -31.36
N GLY A 37 8.63 -18.37 -30.48
CA GLY A 37 7.24 -18.16 -30.86
C GLY A 37 6.61 -19.31 -31.65
N VAL A 38 7.20 -20.51 -31.57
CA VAL A 38 6.68 -21.75 -32.20
C VAL A 38 5.54 -22.34 -31.36
N ALA A 39 5.56 -22.10 -30.05
CA ALA A 39 4.51 -22.51 -29.12
C ALA A 39 4.22 -21.36 -28.13
N GLU A 40 2.98 -21.29 -27.65
CA GLU A 40 2.58 -20.36 -26.60
C GLU A 40 2.62 -21.05 -25.24
N PRO A 41 3.24 -20.43 -24.20
CA PRO A 41 3.20 -20.98 -22.87
C PRO A 41 1.78 -20.96 -22.30
N SER A 42 1.41 -21.99 -21.52
CA SER A 42 0.16 -21.99 -20.76
C SER A 42 0.21 -20.91 -19.67
N ILE A 43 -0.95 -20.57 -19.09
CA ILE A 43 -1.04 -19.60 -17.97
C ILE A 43 -0.15 -20.04 -16.81
N ASP A 44 -0.18 -21.32 -16.45
CA ASP A 44 0.68 -21.86 -15.38
C ASP A 44 2.17 -21.69 -15.69
N THR A 45 2.55 -21.93 -16.94
CA THR A 45 3.94 -21.73 -17.40
C THR A 45 4.31 -20.24 -17.36
N LEU A 46 3.40 -19.35 -17.73
CA LEU A 46 3.62 -17.90 -17.65
C LEU A 46 3.83 -17.45 -16.19
N ILE A 47 3.06 -17.99 -15.25
CA ILE A 47 3.23 -17.72 -13.83
C ILE A 47 4.62 -18.19 -13.36
N LEU A 48 5.00 -19.42 -13.67
CA LEU A 48 6.33 -19.94 -13.35
C LEU A 48 7.46 -19.07 -13.92
N LEU A 49 7.32 -18.62 -15.17
CA LEU A 49 8.30 -17.72 -15.80
C LEU A 49 8.36 -16.35 -15.09
N CYS A 50 7.21 -15.81 -14.71
CA CYS A 50 7.13 -14.53 -13.99
C CYS A 50 7.79 -14.62 -12.62
N ASP A 51 7.55 -15.70 -11.87
CA ASP A 51 8.16 -15.94 -10.56
C ASP A 51 9.68 -16.12 -10.68
N PHE A 52 10.13 -16.90 -11.66
CA PHE A 52 11.55 -17.15 -11.91
C PHE A 52 12.31 -15.87 -12.30
N PHE A 53 11.71 -15.05 -13.17
CA PHE A 53 12.32 -13.79 -13.61
C PHE A 53 12.03 -12.61 -12.67
N MET A 54 11.21 -12.81 -11.64
CA MET A 54 10.82 -11.78 -10.66
C MET A 54 10.12 -10.59 -11.32
N ILE A 55 9.24 -10.84 -12.30
CA ILE A 55 8.47 -9.84 -13.01
C ILE A 55 6.97 -10.13 -12.93
N SER A 56 6.14 -9.10 -13.13
CA SER A 56 4.70 -9.31 -13.21
C SER A 56 4.27 -9.83 -14.59
N LEU A 57 3.17 -10.58 -14.63
CA LEU A 57 2.59 -11.10 -15.87
C LEU A 57 2.20 -9.95 -16.83
N ASP A 58 1.71 -8.83 -16.29
CA ASP A 58 1.36 -7.65 -17.07
C ASP A 58 2.58 -7.06 -17.79
N VAL A 59 3.71 -6.97 -17.12
CA VAL A 59 4.98 -6.49 -17.72
C VAL A 59 5.46 -7.45 -18.80
N LEU A 60 5.42 -8.77 -18.56
CA LEU A 60 5.83 -9.77 -19.53
C LEU A 60 4.97 -9.72 -20.81
N LEU A 61 3.66 -9.48 -20.68
CA LEU A 61 2.70 -9.54 -21.78
C LEU A 61 2.57 -8.22 -22.54
N ARG A 62 2.71 -7.06 -21.89
CA ARG A 62 2.40 -5.76 -22.49
C ARG A 62 3.59 -4.90 -22.83
N LYS A 63 4.74 -5.08 -22.16
CA LYS A 63 5.95 -4.32 -22.48
C LYS A 63 6.74 -5.00 -23.59
N ASP A 64 7.29 -4.19 -24.49
CA ASP A 64 8.27 -4.62 -25.49
C ASP A 64 9.67 -4.40 -24.94
N PHE A 65 10.30 -5.47 -24.46
CA PHE A 65 11.62 -5.40 -23.83
C PHE A 65 12.73 -4.97 -24.79
N GLY A 66 12.51 -5.10 -26.09
CA GLY A 66 13.43 -4.60 -27.10
C GLY A 66 13.50 -3.08 -27.19
N LYS A 67 12.53 -2.37 -26.59
CA LYS A 67 12.46 -0.89 -26.59
C LYS A 67 12.79 -0.28 -25.23
N LEU A 68 13.13 -1.12 -24.22
CA LEU A 68 13.44 -0.62 -22.89
C LEU A 68 14.80 0.07 -22.86
N SER A 69 14.86 1.22 -22.18
CA SER A 69 16.09 1.90 -21.80
C SER A 69 16.84 1.11 -20.73
N GLU A 70 18.14 1.36 -20.56
CA GLU A 70 18.94 0.69 -19.52
C GLU A 70 18.39 0.97 -18.11
N ARG A 71 17.86 2.16 -17.87
CA ARG A 71 17.21 2.51 -16.60
C ARG A 71 15.97 1.64 -16.32
N GLU A 72 15.13 1.40 -17.32
CA GLU A 72 13.95 0.53 -17.19
C GLU A 72 14.35 -0.93 -16.97
N TRP A 73 15.46 -1.35 -17.55
CA TRP A 73 16.05 -2.66 -17.30
C TRP A 73 16.58 -2.79 -15.87
N GLU A 74 17.24 -1.77 -15.33
CA GLU A 74 17.67 -1.76 -13.93
C GLU A 74 16.49 -1.85 -12.96
N GLU A 75 15.36 -1.24 -13.30
CA GLU A 75 14.13 -1.33 -12.52
C GLU A 75 13.58 -2.77 -12.52
N ILE A 76 13.60 -3.43 -13.68
CA ILE A 76 13.24 -4.86 -13.81
C ILE A 76 14.18 -5.74 -12.99
N ASP A 77 15.47 -5.55 -13.08
CA ASP A 77 16.48 -6.32 -12.35
C ASP A 77 16.35 -6.19 -10.82
N LYS A 78 15.90 -5.05 -10.35
CA LYS A 78 15.62 -4.79 -8.92
C LYS A 78 14.26 -5.36 -8.46
N GLY A 79 13.54 -6.05 -9.34
CA GLY A 79 12.20 -6.56 -9.04
C GLY A 79 11.12 -5.48 -8.86
N ILE A 80 11.39 -4.24 -9.30
CA ILE A 80 10.51 -3.07 -9.18
C ILE A 80 9.36 -3.12 -10.19
N THR A 81 9.01 -4.29 -10.71
CA THR A 81 7.96 -4.45 -11.73
C THR A 81 6.55 -4.56 -11.15
N LYS A 82 6.42 -4.56 -9.82
CA LYS A 82 5.11 -4.49 -9.17
C LYS A 82 4.68 -3.03 -9.07
N ASP A 83 3.74 -2.65 -9.93
CA ASP A 83 2.96 -1.40 -9.87
C ASP A 83 3.74 -0.14 -9.46
N ILE A 84 4.80 0.16 -10.20
CA ILE A 84 5.71 1.29 -9.98
C ILE A 84 4.98 2.65 -9.85
N LYS A 85 3.77 2.75 -10.41
CA LYS A 85 2.98 3.99 -10.42
C LYS A 85 1.71 3.93 -9.57
N GLY A 86 1.43 2.81 -8.89
CA GLY A 86 0.16 2.66 -8.18
C GLY A 86 -1.07 2.81 -9.11
N SER A 87 -0.89 2.54 -10.40
CA SER A 87 -1.91 2.76 -11.44
C SER A 87 -2.50 1.46 -12.00
N ASN A 88 -2.00 0.29 -11.58
CA ASN A 88 -2.51 -0.99 -12.04
C ASN A 88 -3.94 -1.23 -11.52
N LEU A 89 -4.74 -1.90 -12.35
CA LEU A 89 -6.09 -2.29 -11.96
C LEU A 89 -6.01 -3.31 -10.80
N ARG A 90 -6.65 -2.99 -9.68
CA ARG A 90 -6.83 -3.88 -8.53
C ARG A 90 -8.27 -4.32 -8.47
N VAL A 91 -8.48 -5.63 -8.52
CA VAL A 91 -9.82 -6.20 -8.36
C VAL A 91 -10.07 -6.43 -6.88
N LEU A 92 -11.06 -5.75 -6.33
CA LEU A 92 -11.51 -5.96 -4.95
C LEU A 92 -12.76 -6.83 -4.95
N THR A 93 -12.79 -7.78 -4.05
CA THR A 93 -14.02 -8.47 -3.72
C THR A 93 -14.92 -7.51 -2.95
N SER A 94 -16.19 -7.42 -3.34
CA SER A 94 -17.21 -6.64 -2.62
C SER A 94 -18.33 -7.53 -2.14
N MET A 95 -18.90 -7.17 -0.99
CA MET A 95 -20.10 -7.75 -0.44
C MET A 95 -21.27 -6.83 -0.75
N VAL A 96 -22.40 -7.39 -1.14
CA VAL A 96 -23.63 -6.64 -1.40
C VAL A 96 -24.77 -7.20 -0.54
N ASP A 97 -25.70 -6.33 -0.17
CA ASP A 97 -26.93 -6.74 0.50
C ASP A 97 -27.98 -7.30 -0.50
N SER A 98 -29.15 -7.64 0.00
CA SER A 98 -30.27 -8.15 -0.81
C SER A 98 -30.80 -7.13 -1.84
N GLU A 99 -30.48 -5.86 -1.68
CA GLU A 99 -30.87 -4.76 -2.57
C GLU A 99 -29.73 -4.36 -3.52
N ASN A 100 -28.65 -5.15 -3.57
CA ASN A 100 -27.44 -4.90 -4.36
C ASN A 100 -26.68 -3.62 -3.98
N ASN A 101 -26.80 -3.17 -2.71
CA ASN A 101 -25.95 -2.09 -2.19
C ASN A 101 -24.64 -2.69 -1.65
N GLU A 102 -23.52 -2.03 -1.92
CA GLU A 102 -22.23 -2.44 -1.36
C GLU A 102 -22.21 -2.25 0.17
N LEU A 103 -21.76 -3.30 0.86
CA LEU A 103 -21.55 -3.31 2.29
C LEU A 103 -20.12 -2.97 2.63
N ILE A 104 -19.93 -2.34 3.79
CA ILE A 104 -18.62 -1.99 4.33
C ILE A 104 -18.12 -3.17 5.16
N GLU A 105 -17.08 -3.86 4.70
CA GLU A 105 -16.46 -4.92 5.49
C GLU A 105 -15.68 -4.29 6.66
N MET A 106 -15.93 -4.78 7.87
CA MET A 106 -15.22 -4.35 9.07
C MET A 106 -14.11 -5.34 9.41
N ILE A 107 -12.86 -4.87 9.37
CA ILE A 107 -11.70 -5.68 9.77
C ILE A 107 -11.62 -5.68 11.30
N PRO A 108 -11.78 -6.84 11.97
CA PRO A 108 -11.61 -6.93 13.41
C PRO A 108 -10.12 -6.76 13.79
N VAL A 109 -9.87 -6.26 15.00
CA VAL A 109 -8.48 -6.10 15.52
C VAL A 109 -7.71 -7.42 15.47
N LYS A 110 -8.35 -8.53 15.83
CA LYS A 110 -7.73 -9.88 15.79
C LYS A 110 -7.40 -10.36 14.37
N ALA A 111 -8.08 -9.84 13.36
CA ALA A 111 -7.89 -10.22 11.97
C ALA A 111 -6.96 -9.27 11.20
N SER A 112 -6.53 -8.17 11.79
CA SER A 112 -5.68 -7.16 11.12
C SER A 112 -4.32 -7.73 10.69
N ALA A 113 -3.72 -8.62 11.49
CA ALA A 113 -2.48 -9.32 11.14
C ALA A 113 -2.67 -10.32 9.98
N GLY A 114 -3.82 -11.00 9.92
CA GLY A 114 -4.18 -11.91 8.83
C GLY A 114 -4.63 -11.21 7.55
N TYR A 115 -5.03 -9.95 7.65
CA TYR A 115 -5.52 -9.19 6.50
C TYR A 115 -4.44 -9.00 5.43
N THR A 116 -3.19 -8.77 5.80
CA THR A 116 -2.08 -8.60 4.86
C THR A 116 -1.77 -9.83 4.01
N SER A 117 -2.17 -11.02 4.47
CA SER A 117 -2.05 -12.28 3.72
C SER A 117 -3.37 -12.72 3.08
N GLY A 118 -4.53 -12.28 3.62
CA GLY A 118 -5.86 -12.69 3.18
C GLY A 118 -6.68 -11.60 2.46
N TYR A 119 -6.13 -10.43 2.20
CA TYR A 119 -6.83 -9.28 1.60
C TYR A 119 -7.45 -9.57 0.22
N ALA A 120 -6.89 -10.52 -0.53
CA ALA A 120 -7.37 -10.95 -1.83
C ALA A 120 -8.23 -12.23 -1.78
N ASP A 121 -8.37 -12.87 -0.61
CA ASP A 121 -9.16 -14.08 -0.46
C ASP A 121 -10.64 -13.72 -0.28
N ALA A 122 -11.47 -14.11 -1.26
CA ALA A 122 -12.89 -13.85 -1.24
C ALA A 122 -13.63 -14.55 -0.07
N ASP A 123 -13.19 -15.72 0.34
CA ASP A 123 -13.82 -16.46 1.43
C ASP A 123 -13.45 -15.87 2.79
N TYR A 124 -12.23 -15.37 2.94
CA TYR A 124 -11.84 -14.59 4.12
C TYR A 124 -12.68 -13.31 4.25
N LEU A 125 -12.86 -12.56 3.16
CA LEU A 125 -13.62 -11.32 3.17
C LEU A 125 -15.11 -11.54 3.44
N LYS A 126 -15.70 -12.64 2.93
CA LYS A 126 -17.09 -13.02 3.20
C LYS A 126 -17.36 -13.33 4.67
N ALA A 127 -16.36 -13.76 5.41
CA ALA A 127 -16.48 -14.04 6.84
C ALA A 127 -16.40 -12.79 7.73
N LEU A 128 -16.06 -11.62 7.18
CA LEU A 128 -15.95 -10.37 7.93
C LEU A 128 -17.36 -9.83 8.29
N PRO A 129 -17.50 -9.22 9.48
CA PRO A 129 -18.68 -8.43 9.79
C PRO A 129 -18.86 -7.29 8.80
N THR A 130 -20.11 -7.00 8.44
CA THR A 130 -20.46 -5.92 7.53
C THR A 130 -21.46 -4.96 8.16
N PHE A 131 -21.42 -3.70 7.70
CA PHE A 131 -22.38 -2.68 8.07
C PHE A 131 -22.60 -1.71 6.90
N ASN A 132 -23.55 -0.80 7.04
CA ASN A 132 -23.87 0.24 6.05
C ASN A 132 -23.85 1.62 6.70
N LEU A 133 -23.41 2.63 5.93
CA LEU A 133 -23.51 4.04 6.28
C LEU A 133 -24.28 4.77 5.17
N PRO A 134 -25.53 5.18 5.41
CA PRO A 134 -26.45 5.62 4.36
C PRO A 134 -26.05 6.94 3.68
N PHE A 135 -25.11 7.68 4.26
CA PHE A 135 -24.59 8.95 3.73
C PHE A 135 -23.38 8.78 2.79
N LEU A 136 -22.88 7.55 2.60
CA LEU A 136 -21.77 7.29 1.69
C LEU A 136 -22.26 7.05 0.26
N SER A 137 -21.39 7.36 -0.71
CA SER A 137 -21.67 7.11 -2.11
C SER A 137 -21.72 5.61 -2.40
N ARG A 138 -22.71 5.14 -3.16
CA ARG A 138 -22.85 3.75 -3.58
C ARG A 138 -21.92 3.37 -4.74
N GLU A 139 -21.27 4.35 -5.36
CA GLU A 139 -20.37 4.14 -6.51
C GLU A 139 -18.92 3.88 -6.08
N LYS A 140 -18.62 3.91 -4.78
CA LYS A 140 -17.28 3.83 -4.23
C LYS A 140 -17.16 2.69 -3.27
N LYS A 141 -16.02 2.01 -3.30
CA LYS A 141 -15.72 0.93 -2.37
C LYS A 141 -15.17 1.47 -1.06
N TYR A 142 -15.76 1.03 0.07
CA TYR A 142 -15.33 1.37 1.41
C TYR A 142 -14.98 0.14 2.22
N ARG A 143 -14.10 0.32 3.20
CA ARG A 143 -13.74 -0.69 4.20
C ARG A 143 -13.44 -0.01 5.52
N SER A 144 -13.65 -0.73 6.62
CA SER A 144 -13.39 -0.23 7.96
C SER A 144 -12.18 -0.95 8.56
N PHE A 145 -11.25 -0.16 9.10
CA PHE A 145 -9.96 -0.62 9.61
C PHE A 145 -9.81 -0.26 11.09
N PRO A 146 -9.39 -1.20 11.94
CA PRO A 146 -9.16 -0.92 13.35
C PRO A 146 -7.87 -0.10 13.52
N ILE A 147 -7.91 0.90 14.38
CA ILE A 147 -6.74 1.72 14.71
C ILE A 147 -6.05 1.15 15.94
N GLN A 148 -4.73 0.99 15.82
CA GLN A 148 -3.83 0.60 16.89
C GLN A 148 -2.81 1.72 17.14
N GLY A 149 -2.51 1.97 18.41
CA GLY A 149 -1.58 3.02 18.83
C GLY A 149 -2.19 4.43 18.80
N ASP A 150 -1.34 5.42 18.97
CA ASP A 150 -1.68 6.82 19.22
C ASP A 150 -1.03 7.78 18.21
N SER A 151 -0.66 7.26 17.04
CA SER A 151 0.09 8.06 16.05
C SER A 151 -0.74 9.11 15.31
N MET A 152 -2.07 9.03 15.39
CA MET A 152 -3.00 9.88 14.60
C MET A 152 -4.12 10.51 15.45
N PRO A 153 -3.80 11.25 16.53
CA PRO A 153 -4.83 11.99 17.25
C PRO A 153 -5.59 12.96 16.32
N PRO A 154 -6.90 13.19 16.53
CA PRO A 154 -7.71 12.75 17.69
C PRO A 154 -8.27 11.33 17.58
N VAL A 155 -7.90 10.55 16.55
CA VAL A 155 -8.36 9.17 16.39
C VAL A 155 -7.64 8.28 17.42
N SER A 156 -8.39 7.79 18.40
CA SER A 156 -7.86 6.97 19.50
C SER A 156 -7.68 5.51 19.09
N GLN A 157 -6.83 4.80 19.81
CA GLN A 157 -6.72 3.36 19.74
C GLN A 157 -8.09 2.70 19.99
N GLY A 158 -8.42 1.65 19.23
CA GLY A 158 -9.71 0.98 19.32
C GLY A 158 -10.79 1.58 18.38
N SER A 159 -10.57 2.79 17.84
CA SER A 159 -11.47 3.35 16.84
C SER A 159 -11.45 2.55 15.54
N GLN A 160 -12.54 2.63 14.79
CA GLN A 160 -12.66 2.09 13.45
C GLN A 160 -12.63 3.23 12.43
N VAL A 161 -11.67 3.22 11.52
CA VAL A 161 -11.57 4.19 10.41
C VAL A 161 -12.25 3.62 9.19
N VAL A 162 -13.28 4.30 8.68
CA VAL A 162 -13.90 4.02 7.40
C VAL A 162 -13.15 4.77 6.31
N ALA A 163 -12.70 4.03 5.30
CA ALA A 163 -11.87 4.58 4.24
C ALA A 163 -12.32 4.11 2.85
N GLU A 164 -12.17 4.99 1.86
CA GLU A 164 -12.50 4.81 0.45
C GLU A 164 -11.29 4.24 -0.29
N PHE A 165 -11.48 3.21 -1.10
CA PHE A 165 -10.41 2.60 -1.89
C PHE A 165 -9.85 3.56 -2.94
N ILE A 166 -8.52 3.65 -3.02
CA ILE A 166 -7.83 4.42 -4.06
C ILE A 166 -7.23 3.46 -5.08
N GLN A 167 -7.79 3.45 -6.28
CA GLN A 167 -7.31 2.63 -7.38
C GLN A 167 -5.98 3.15 -7.94
N ASN A 168 -5.86 4.45 -8.16
CA ASN A 168 -4.66 5.09 -8.72
C ASN A 168 -3.96 5.95 -7.65
N TRP A 169 -2.83 5.48 -7.16
CA TRP A 169 -2.09 6.15 -6.08
C TRP A 169 -1.38 7.42 -6.54
N THR A 170 -1.11 7.59 -7.85
CA THR A 170 -0.53 8.84 -8.37
C THR A 170 -1.47 10.03 -8.21
N SER A 171 -2.77 9.78 -8.04
CA SER A 171 -3.80 10.82 -7.82
C SER A 171 -3.92 11.29 -6.37
N ILE A 172 -3.22 10.67 -5.43
CA ILE A 172 -3.26 11.05 -4.02
C ILE A 172 -2.68 12.46 -3.86
N LYS A 173 -3.47 13.36 -3.28
CA LYS A 173 -3.03 14.71 -2.97
C LYS A 173 -2.17 14.71 -1.71
N ASN A 174 -1.16 15.58 -1.68
CA ASN A 174 -0.33 15.76 -0.49
C ASN A 174 -1.17 16.20 0.72
N GLY A 175 -0.85 15.66 1.88
CA GLY A 175 -1.59 15.91 3.11
C GLY A 175 -2.90 15.12 3.26
N THR A 176 -3.14 14.11 2.41
CA THR A 176 -4.33 13.25 2.51
C THR A 176 -4.15 12.21 3.62
N PRO A 177 -5.06 12.11 4.60
CA PRO A 177 -5.05 11.02 5.56
C PRO A 177 -5.50 9.73 4.89
N CYS A 178 -4.70 8.67 5.04
CA CYS A 178 -4.95 7.37 4.42
C CYS A 178 -4.65 6.20 5.37
N ILE A 179 -5.40 5.13 5.20
CA ILE A 179 -4.99 3.79 5.61
C ILE A 179 -4.12 3.22 4.50
N ILE A 180 -2.95 2.75 4.85
CA ILE A 180 -2.03 2.08 3.93
C ILE A 180 -1.84 0.65 4.43
N VAL A 181 -2.10 -0.32 3.57
CA VAL A 181 -1.79 -1.72 3.81
C VAL A 181 -0.44 -2.01 3.21
N THR A 182 0.49 -2.48 4.00
CA THR A 182 1.88 -2.72 3.60
C THR A 182 2.26 -4.18 3.82
N GLN A 183 3.33 -4.61 3.17
CA GLN A 183 3.87 -5.97 3.33
C GLN A 183 4.55 -6.14 4.70
N ASP A 184 5.26 -5.12 5.16
CA ASP A 184 6.12 -5.20 6.35
C ASP A 184 5.41 -4.70 7.63
N ASP A 185 4.75 -3.53 7.55
CA ASP A 185 4.19 -2.85 8.72
C ASP A 185 2.69 -3.16 8.95
N GLY A 186 2.09 -3.98 8.07
CA GLY A 186 0.66 -4.29 8.15
C GLY A 186 -0.24 -3.11 7.76
N ILE A 187 -1.24 -2.82 8.58
CA ILE A 187 -2.20 -1.73 8.37
C ILE A 187 -1.74 -0.51 9.17
N VAL A 188 -1.46 0.60 8.50
CA VAL A 188 -1.05 1.86 9.13
C VAL A 188 -1.97 3.01 8.72
N PHE A 189 -2.29 3.90 9.67
CA PHE A 189 -3.03 5.13 9.41
C PHE A 189 -2.08 6.31 9.47
N LYS A 190 -1.94 7.09 8.37
CA LYS A 190 -0.96 8.18 8.22
C LYS A 190 -1.48 9.28 7.31
N ILE A 191 -0.88 10.46 7.43
CA ILE A 191 -0.98 11.53 6.43
C ILE A 191 0.03 11.23 5.32
N VAL A 192 -0.45 11.16 4.07
CA VAL A 192 0.37 10.78 2.91
C VAL A 192 0.81 12.02 2.15
N TYR A 193 2.11 12.08 1.84
CA TYR A 193 2.70 12.98 0.84
C TYR A 193 3.21 12.13 -0.32
N ASN A 194 2.79 12.49 -1.52
CA ASN A 194 2.98 11.67 -2.71
C ASN A 194 4.25 12.06 -3.46
N HIS A 195 5.23 11.17 -3.44
CA HIS A 195 6.49 11.29 -4.17
C HIS A 195 6.65 10.20 -5.25
N ILE A 196 5.53 9.58 -5.70
CA ILE A 196 5.57 8.46 -6.64
C ILE A 196 6.26 8.85 -7.95
N ASN A 197 5.96 10.04 -8.48
CA ASN A 197 6.54 10.51 -9.74
C ASN A 197 8.02 10.89 -9.62
N GLU A 198 8.50 11.19 -8.42
CA GLU A 198 9.86 11.65 -8.16
C GLU A 198 10.79 10.46 -7.86
N ASN A 199 10.40 9.63 -6.91
CA ASN A 199 11.26 8.56 -6.39
C ASN A 199 10.49 7.26 -6.06
N GLN A 200 9.26 7.08 -6.58
CA GLN A 200 8.44 5.88 -6.41
C GLN A 200 8.13 5.58 -4.93
N SER A 201 7.94 6.62 -4.13
CA SER A 201 7.65 6.47 -2.70
C SER A 201 6.46 7.31 -2.25
N LEU A 202 5.93 6.93 -1.10
CA LEU A 202 5.01 7.73 -0.31
C LEU A 202 5.73 8.11 0.99
N GLN A 203 5.67 9.39 1.37
CA GLN A 203 6.09 9.83 2.69
C GLN A 203 4.89 9.73 3.63
N LEU A 204 5.07 9.05 4.75
CA LEU A 204 4.06 8.78 5.76
C LEU A 204 4.35 9.62 7.01
N CYS A 205 3.43 10.51 7.34
CA CYS A 205 3.52 11.40 8.48
C CYS A 205 2.43 11.08 9.50
N SER A 206 2.74 11.26 10.77
CA SER A 206 1.77 11.17 11.87
C SER A 206 1.29 12.56 12.29
N THR A 207 0.08 12.69 12.82
CA THR A 207 -0.36 13.91 13.47
C THR A 207 0.25 14.06 14.88
N ASN A 208 0.64 12.95 15.51
CA ASN A 208 1.40 12.95 16.77
C ASN A 208 2.88 13.26 16.47
N PRO A 209 3.45 14.38 17.00
CA PRO A 209 4.80 14.82 16.69
C PRO A 209 5.92 13.91 17.25
N PHE A 210 5.60 12.99 18.15
CA PHE A 210 6.57 12.01 18.65
C PHE A 210 6.96 10.97 17.58
N TYR A 211 6.17 10.82 16.53
CA TYR A 211 6.44 9.90 15.41
C TYR A 211 7.07 10.64 14.26
N LYS A 212 8.32 10.29 13.93
CA LYS A 212 9.03 10.88 12.81
C LYS A 212 8.44 10.41 11.46
N PRO A 213 8.35 11.29 10.45
CA PRO A 213 8.00 10.91 9.09
C PRO A 213 8.99 9.89 8.53
N TYR A 214 8.48 8.96 7.70
CA TYR A 214 9.30 7.98 7.00
C TYR A 214 8.79 7.76 5.58
N PHE A 215 9.61 7.17 4.73
CA PHE A 215 9.27 6.85 3.36
C PHE A 215 9.03 5.37 3.20
N ILE A 216 8.01 5.02 2.39
CA ILE A 216 7.75 3.66 1.95
C ILE A 216 7.77 3.62 0.43
N HIS A 217 8.49 2.66 -0.14
CA HIS A 217 8.50 2.45 -1.58
C HIS A 217 7.19 1.79 -2.03
N VAL A 218 6.65 2.18 -3.19
CA VAL A 218 5.34 1.71 -3.68
C VAL A 218 5.26 0.19 -3.86
N ASN A 219 6.37 -0.49 -4.10
CA ASN A 219 6.39 -1.96 -4.21
C ASN A 219 6.08 -2.69 -2.89
N LYS A 220 6.21 -2.01 -1.75
CA LYS A 220 5.85 -2.54 -0.42
C LYS A 220 4.40 -2.24 -0.04
N VAL A 221 3.73 -1.40 -0.82
CA VAL A 221 2.33 -1.02 -0.59
C VAL A 221 1.42 -2.03 -1.30
N ILE A 222 0.44 -2.53 -0.57
CA ILE A 222 -0.57 -3.47 -1.08
C ILE A 222 -1.82 -2.71 -1.49
N GLU A 223 -2.36 -1.88 -0.58
CA GLU A 223 -3.58 -1.10 -0.78
C GLU A 223 -3.44 0.28 -0.14
N VAL A 224 -4.12 1.25 -0.72
CA VAL A 224 -4.28 2.59 -0.14
C VAL A 224 -5.76 2.94 -0.09
N TRP A 225 -6.21 3.39 1.07
CA TRP A 225 -7.58 3.76 1.34
C TRP A 225 -7.61 5.18 1.91
N LYS A 226 -8.34 6.07 1.26
CA LYS A 226 -8.51 7.46 1.71
C LYS A 226 -9.46 7.51 2.90
N PHE A 227 -9.07 8.17 3.95
CA PHE A 227 -9.91 8.43 5.11
C PHE A 227 -11.22 9.14 4.70
N VAL A 228 -12.32 8.70 5.25
CA VAL A 228 -13.65 9.30 5.09
C VAL A 228 -14.20 9.75 6.43
N ASN A 229 -14.30 8.83 7.40
CA ASN A 229 -14.72 9.10 8.76
C ASN A 229 -14.15 8.07 9.73
N TYR A 230 -14.40 8.21 11.00
CA TYR A 230 -14.09 7.20 12.00
C TYR A 230 -15.20 7.06 13.03
N ILE A 231 -15.29 5.88 13.61
CA ILE A 231 -16.21 5.53 14.69
C ILE A 231 -15.32 5.31 15.92
N ALA A 232 -15.44 6.19 16.90
CA ALA A 232 -14.74 6.07 18.16
C ALA A 232 -15.57 5.26 19.15
N THR A 233 -14.91 4.41 19.94
CA THR A 233 -15.52 3.70 21.07
C THR A 233 -15.50 4.56 22.32
N ASP A 234 -14.56 5.50 22.39
CA ASP A 234 -14.37 6.38 23.54
C ASP A 234 -14.51 7.84 23.12
N LEU A 235 -15.00 8.67 24.01
CA LEU A 235 -14.96 10.11 23.83
C LEU A 235 -13.51 10.61 23.96
N PRO A 236 -13.08 11.57 23.11
CA PRO A 236 -11.79 12.22 23.30
C PRO A 236 -11.66 12.75 24.73
N ASP A 237 -10.51 12.51 25.35
CA ASP A 237 -10.28 13.03 26.70
C ASP A 237 -10.16 14.55 26.66
N LEU A 238 -11.26 15.22 26.98
CA LEU A 238 -11.39 16.70 26.98
C LEU A 238 -10.57 17.36 28.10
N ARG A 239 -9.82 16.58 28.91
CA ARG A 239 -9.05 17.12 30.03
C ARG A 239 -7.80 17.89 29.62
N PHE A 240 -7.40 17.82 28.36
CA PHE A 240 -6.38 18.71 27.80
C PHE A 240 -7.07 19.76 26.92
N ASP A 241 -7.62 20.79 27.57
CA ASP A 241 -7.97 22.03 26.90
C ASP A 241 -6.67 22.64 26.34
N ASP A 242 -6.53 22.67 25.02
CA ASP A 242 -5.39 23.30 24.30
C ASP A 242 -5.14 24.73 24.84
N ASN A 243 -6.19 25.41 25.30
CA ASN A 243 -6.10 26.74 25.89
C ASN A 243 -5.42 26.70 27.28
N GLN A 244 -5.66 25.67 28.09
CA GLN A 244 -4.97 25.52 29.38
C GLN A 244 -3.49 25.17 29.18
N LEU A 245 -3.18 24.30 28.23
CA LEU A 245 -1.80 23.97 27.90
C LEU A 245 -1.05 25.19 27.35
N ARG A 246 -1.65 25.95 26.44
CA ARG A 246 -1.08 27.20 25.93
C ARG A 246 -0.88 28.24 27.04
N LYS A 247 -1.82 28.36 27.94
CA LYS A 247 -1.72 29.27 29.07
C LYS A 247 -0.56 28.86 30.01
N SER A 248 -0.46 27.59 30.35
CA SER A 248 0.66 27.05 31.14
C SER A 248 2.01 27.25 30.46
N LEU A 249 2.10 27.08 29.13
CA LEU A 249 3.33 27.33 28.38
C LEU A 249 3.71 28.82 28.37
N VAL A 250 2.74 29.72 28.23
CA VAL A 250 2.98 31.19 28.30
C VAL A 250 3.45 31.59 29.70
N ASP A 251 2.86 31.03 30.76
CA ASP A 251 3.22 31.32 32.13
C ASP A 251 4.64 30.79 32.42
N LEU A 252 4.99 29.57 32.00
CA LEU A 252 6.35 29.03 32.07
C LEU A 252 7.37 29.88 31.28
N GLN A 253 7.04 30.38 30.11
CA GLN A 253 7.92 31.27 29.36
C GLN A 253 8.19 32.60 30.10
N LYS A 254 7.20 33.16 30.79
CA LYS A 254 7.37 34.34 31.63
C LYS A 254 8.29 34.07 32.80
N GLU A 255 8.07 33.00 33.55
CA GLU A 255 8.92 32.58 34.66
C GLU A 255 10.38 32.36 34.25
N VAL A 256 10.61 31.67 33.14
CA VAL A 256 11.96 31.46 32.60
C VAL A 256 12.62 32.78 32.19
N SER A 257 11.84 33.72 31.61
CA SER A 257 12.35 35.05 31.25
C SER A 257 12.71 35.90 32.48
N GLU A 258 11.91 35.83 33.56
CA GLU A 258 12.19 36.51 34.84
C GLU A 258 13.43 35.94 35.50
N ILE A 259 13.60 34.61 35.54
CA ILE A 259 14.80 33.96 36.08
C ILE A 259 16.04 34.38 35.28
N LYS A 260 15.95 34.42 33.96
CA LYS A 260 17.04 34.83 33.09
C LYS A 260 17.45 36.29 33.34
N ASN A 261 16.47 37.18 33.52
CA ASN A 261 16.71 38.59 33.83
C ASN A 261 17.35 38.81 35.22
N VAL A 262 17.03 37.97 36.20
CA VAL A 262 17.66 38.00 37.52
C VAL A 262 19.11 37.52 37.45
N LEU A 263 19.37 36.45 36.69
CA LEU A 263 20.72 35.89 36.51
C LEU A 263 21.67 36.78 35.70
N THR A 264 21.12 37.62 34.80
CA THR A 264 21.93 38.56 34.01
C THR A 264 22.16 39.92 34.69
N ARG A 265 21.56 40.17 35.85
CA ARG A 265 21.77 41.39 36.68
C ARG A 265 22.79 41.25 37.77
N ASN A 266 23.33 40.06 37.99
CA ASN A 266 24.47 39.75 38.87
C ASN A 266 25.71 39.49 38.00
#